data_2896b37f106dc8dd1875a0d082b86c51
#
_entry.id   2896b37f106dc8dd1875a0d082b86c51
#
_cell.length_a   1.000
_cell.length_b   1.000
_cell.length_c   1.000
_cell.angle_alpha   90.00
_cell.angle_beta   90.00
_cell.angle_gamma   90.00
#
_symmetry.space_group_name_H-M   'P 1'
#
loop_
_entity.id
_entity.type
_entity.pdbx_description
1 polymer ?
#
loop_
_entity_poly.entity_id
_entity_poly.type
_entity_poly.pdbx_seq_one_letter_code
_entity_poly.pdbx_strand_id
1 'polypeptide(L)'
;MKKQTNFSIVNITNNMLPIITEDTKTRYQWVPFGVYGHDDFFGAVTSTYNVSTTNSACIEGIADLIFGKGIYSKDEEFNKIFQKLIPQEETKRVAFDLKLYGNAAYQVYWDDSHSKVIKFYHVPIQNLRAEKIYSNPKIENYYYCTDWNDQRSVRNKKKIPAFGTSKEKCEILYIKNYCPGLYYYSLPDWVAALQLAVSEGEISNLHFNNITSGFLPAVMINFNNGVPAPEERQTIEDLLQAKFTGTDNAGRFMVTFNDDPATKPTVDAIQVENLHEKYEYVANYVQDRILVAHRVTSPLLFGIRTANNGFSSQSEEMKTAFSILQTMTIAPFQNLILNALDTALTEGGWDDGEIYFEQLTPLVILSTTAEETGKTVAQVEDETNKALENPATTEDAGAATTEEPKPTEKM
;
A
#
# COMPACT_ATOMS: atom_id res chain seq x y z
N MET A 1 39.81 -42.13 21.28
CA MET A 1 39.65 -40.83 20.60
C MET A 1 38.21 -40.42 20.67
N LYS A 2 37.85 -39.33 21.33
CA LYS A 2 36.48 -38.80 21.38
C LYS A 2 36.16 -38.11 20.06
N LYS A 3 35.15 -38.64 19.33
CA LYS A 3 34.60 -37.95 18.15
C LYS A 3 34.02 -36.61 18.59
N GLN A 4 34.63 -35.53 18.15
CA GLN A 4 34.03 -34.17 18.24
C GLN A 4 33.07 -34.01 17.07
N THR A 5 31.79 -33.97 17.35
CA THR A 5 30.76 -33.56 16.41
C THR A 5 30.66 -32.04 16.49
N ASN A 6 31.16 -31.32 15.51
CA ASN A 6 30.98 -29.87 15.41
C ASN A 6 29.61 -29.60 14.81
N PHE A 7 28.64 -29.26 15.64
CA PHE A 7 27.41 -28.65 15.19
C PHE A 7 27.61 -27.14 15.17
N SER A 8 27.52 -26.55 14.01
CA SER A 8 27.36 -25.10 13.86
C SER A 8 25.89 -24.78 13.97
N ILE A 9 25.49 -24.18 15.09
CA ILE A 9 24.16 -23.60 15.26
C ILE A 9 24.20 -22.25 14.54
N VAL A 10 23.57 -22.17 13.38
CA VAL A 10 23.28 -20.88 12.74
C VAL A 10 22.21 -20.21 13.59
N ASN A 11 22.58 -19.20 14.36
CA ASN A 11 21.61 -18.33 14.99
C ASN A 11 20.82 -17.61 13.88
N ILE A 12 19.58 -17.99 13.70
CA ILE A 12 18.62 -17.17 12.94
C ILE A 12 18.46 -15.90 13.79
N THR A 13 19.10 -14.82 13.37
CA THR A 13 18.89 -13.51 13.95
C THR A 13 17.40 -13.22 13.91
N ASN A 14 16.79 -13.00 15.09
CA ASN A 14 15.45 -12.47 15.19
C ASN A 14 15.43 -11.17 14.39
N ASN A 15 14.82 -11.17 13.23
CA ASN A 15 14.51 -9.94 12.52
C ASN A 15 13.51 -9.20 13.39
N MET A 16 14.01 -8.23 14.17
CA MET A 16 13.15 -7.29 14.85
C MET A 16 12.27 -6.62 13.79
N LEU A 17 11.00 -6.41 14.13
CA LEU A 17 10.08 -5.65 13.29
C LEU A 17 10.77 -4.34 12.85
N PRO A 18 10.68 -3.98 11.56
CA PRO A 18 11.32 -2.76 11.08
C PRO A 18 10.73 -1.55 11.81
N ILE A 19 11.55 -0.87 12.58
CA ILE A 19 11.17 0.38 13.24
C ILE A 19 11.38 1.50 12.25
N ILE A 20 10.28 2.08 11.78
CA ILE A 20 10.30 3.23 10.86
C ILE A 20 10.46 4.48 11.71
N THR A 21 11.47 5.28 11.41
CA THR A 21 11.84 6.47 12.20
C THR A 21 12.15 7.66 11.30
N GLU A 22 11.97 8.85 11.90
CA GLU A 22 12.45 10.13 11.38
C GLU A 22 13.81 10.42 12.00
N ASP A 23 14.89 10.44 11.19
CA ASP A 23 16.21 10.72 11.74
C ASP A 23 16.46 12.24 11.86
N THR A 24 16.08 12.80 13.00
CA THR A 24 16.33 14.21 13.31
C THR A 24 17.75 14.49 13.79
N LYS A 25 18.55 13.46 14.10
CA LYS A 25 19.92 13.60 14.63
C LYS A 25 21.00 13.64 13.54
N THR A 26 20.62 13.40 12.29
CA THR A 26 21.52 13.46 11.14
C THR A 26 22.15 14.85 10.96
N ARG A 27 23.28 14.91 10.23
CA ARG A 27 23.92 16.19 9.85
C ARG A 27 23.25 16.90 8.68
N TYR A 28 22.29 16.24 8.01
CA TYR A 28 21.57 16.84 6.90
C TYR A 28 20.62 17.96 7.37
N GLN A 29 20.32 18.87 6.48
CA GLN A 29 19.33 19.94 6.72
C GLN A 29 17.89 19.39 6.60
N TRP A 30 17.70 18.27 5.97
CA TRP A 30 16.43 17.54 5.84
C TRP A 30 16.37 16.36 6.79
N VAL A 31 15.17 15.84 7.00
CA VAL A 31 14.90 14.68 7.85
C VAL A 31 14.80 13.44 6.97
N PRO A 32 15.74 12.49 7.06
CA PRO A 32 15.59 11.16 6.47
C PRO A 32 14.41 10.39 7.07
N PHE A 33 13.76 9.58 6.23
CA PHE A 33 12.61 8.77 6.64
C PHE A 33 12.78 7.31 6.21
N GLY A 34 12.89 6.42 7.18
CA GLY A 34 13.09 5.01 6.85
C GLY A 34 13.32 4.10 8.04
N VAL A 35 13.83 2.91 7.74
CA VAL A 35 14.08 1.87 8.73
C VAL A 35 15.45 2.09 9.36
N TYR A 36 15.50 2.12 10.70
CA TYR A 36 16.74 2.31 11.48
C TYR A 36 17.56 3.54 11.08
N GLY A 37 16.91 4.63 10.64
CA GLY A 37 17.59 5.88 10.28
C GLY A 37 18.13 5.93 8.85
N HIS A 38 17.89 4.91 8.04
CA HIS A 38 18.14 4.98 6.60
C HIS A 38 17.02 5.75 5.90
N ASP A 39 17.32 6.40 4.78
CA ASP A 39 16.33 7.19 4.01
C ASP A 39 15.73 6.34 2.88
N ASP A 40 15.10 5.24 3.25
CA ASP A 40 14.68 4.17 2.35
C ASP A 40 13.17 3.83 2.40
N PHE A 41 12.38 4.49 3.25
CA PHE A 41 10.98 4.16 3.46
C PHE A 41 10.16 4.15 2.16
N PHE A 42 10.23 5.22 1.36
CA PHE A 42 9.45 5.32 0.13
C PHE A 42 9.85 4.25 -0.89
N GLY A 43 11.15 3.94 -0.98
CA GLY A 43 11.66 2.87 -1.83
C GLY A 43 11.19 1.48 -1.38
N ALA A 44 11.22 1.21 -0.07
CA ALA A 44 10.74 -0.06 0.49
C ALA A 44 9.24 -0.26 0.27
N VAL A 45 8.43 0.79 0.47
CA VAL A 45 6.98 0.76 0.20
C VAL A 45 6.70 0.52 -1.28
N THR A 46 7.40 1.21 -2.19
CA THR A 46 7.28 1.00 -3.63
C THR A 46 7.64 -0.43 -4.03
N SER A 47 8.74 -0.96 -3.50
CA SER A 47 9.15 -2.34 -3.77
C SER A 47 8.12 -3.35 -3.30
N THR A 48 7.55 -3.12 -2.11
CA THR A 48 6.49 -3.97 -1.56
C THR A 48 5.21 -3.92 -2.41
N TYR A 49 4.82 -2.73 -2.87
CA TYR A 49 3.70 -2.56 -3.80
C TYR A 49 3.92 -3.36 -5.10
N ASN A 50 5.12 -3.36 -5.65
CA ASN A 50 5.43 -4.05 -6.91
C ASN A 50 5.45 -5.59 -6.81
N VAL A 51 5.67 -6.16 -5.62
CA VAL A 51 5.82 -7.62 -5.46
C VAL A 51 4.60 -8.30 -4.84
N SER A 52 3.75 -7.58 -4.12
CA SER A 52 2.56 -8.13 -3.46
C SER A 52 1.31 -7.87 -4.28
N THR A 53 0.74 -8.93 -4.86
CA THR A 53 -0.45 -8.84 -5.73
C THR A 53 -1.70 -8.39 -4.97
N THR A 54 -1.91 -8.90 -3.77
CA THR A 54 -3.06 -8.52 -2.94
C THR A 54 -2.95 -7.07 -2.47
N ASN A 55 -1.75 -6.66 -2.03
CA ASN A 55 -1.51 -5.31 -1.55
C ASN A 55 -1.67 -4.27 -2.67
N SER A 56 -1.11 -4.53 -3.87
CA SER A 56 -1.26 -3.63 -5.01
C SER A 56 -2.71 -3.48 -5.45
N ALA A 57 -3.46 -4.58 -5.56
CA ALA A 57 -4.87 -4.54 -5.91
C ALA A 57 -5.72 -3.71 -4.91
N CYS A 58 -5.44 -3.85 -3.61
CA CYS A 58 -6.12 -3.05 -2.58
C CYS A 58 -5.74 -1.56 -2.67
N ILE A 59 -4.46 -1.25 -2.89
CA ILE A 59 -4.00 0.15 -3.01
C ILE A 59 -4.63 0.81 -4.23
N GLU A 60 -4.55 0.17 -5.40
CA GLU A 60 -5.11 0.69 -6.65
C GLU A 60 -6.62 0.88 -6.54
N GLY A 61 -7.34 -0.17 -6.10
CA GLY A 61 -8.80 -0.12 -5.99
C GLY A 61 -9.27 0.95 -5.00
N ILE A 62 -8.63 1.09 -3.84
CA ILE A 62 -8.99 2.13 -2.88
C ILE A 62 -8.60 3.52 -3.39
N ALA A 63 -7.44 3.70 -4.03
CA ALA A 63 -7.04 4.97 -4.61
C ALA A 63 -8.00 5.45 -5.72
N ASP A 64 -8.46 4.52 -6.57
CA ASP A 64 -9.47 4.82 -7.57
C ASP A 64 -10.83 5.21 -6.94
N LEU A 65 -11.23 4.57 -5.83
CA LEU A 65 -12.44 4.94 -5.09
C LEU A 65 -12.28 6.29 -4.35
N ILE A 66 -11.08 6.62 -3.84
CA ILE A 66 -10.79 7.95 -3.25
C ILE A 66 -10.96 9.04 -4.31
N PHE A 67 -10.38 8.84 -5.49
CA PHE A 67 -10.52 9.78 -6.60
C PHE A 67 -11.97 9.83 -7.13
N GLY A 68 -12.66 8.70 -7.15
CA GLY A 68 -14.00 8.59 -7.67
C GLY A 68 -14.09 8.94 -9.16
N LYS A 69 -15.03 9.79 -9.53
CA LYS A 69 -15.15 10.36 -10.87
C LYS A 69 -14.42 11.69 -11.02
N GLY A 70 -13.79 12.16 -9.95
CA GLY A 70 -13.01 13.40 -9.93
C GLY A 70 -13.49 14.39 -8.90
N ILE A 71 -12.83 15.54 -8.87
CA ILE A 71 -13.10 16.62 -7.95
C ILE A 71 -13.74 17.81 -8.71
N TYR A 72 -14.81 18.37 -8.16
CA TYR A 72 -15.61 19.42 -8.78
C TYR A 72 -15.98 20.48 -7.75
N SER A 73 -16.41 21.66 -8.23
CA SER A 73 -17.07 22.68 -7.41
C SER A 73 -18.57 22.72 -7.69
N LYS A 74 -19.35 23.06 -6.67
CA LYS A 74 -20.80 23.27 -6.79
C LYS A 74 -21.16 24.51 -7.63
N ASP A 75 -20.27 25.49 -7.67
CA ASP A 75 -20.44 26.66 -8.53
C ASP A 75 -19.94 26.35 -9.96
N GLU A 76 -20.84 26.44 -10.95
CA GLU A 76 -20.51 26.09 -12.35
C GLU A 76 -19.46 27.03 -12.98
N GLU A 77 -19.44 28.32 -12.62
CA GLU A 77 -18.49 29.28 -13.17
C GLU A 77 -17.11 29.05 -12.56
N PHE A 78 -17.07 28.88 -11.24
CA PHE A 78 -15.83 28.54 -10.54
C PHE A 78 -15.32 27.16 -10.96
N ASN A 79 -16.19 26.18 -11.18
CA ASN A 79 -15.78 24.84 -11.62
C ASN A 79 -14.98 24.87 -12.92
N LYS A 80 -15.34 25.73 -13.90
CA LYS A 80 -14.59 25.89 -15.15
C LYS A 80 -13.17 26.42 -14.91
N ILE A 81 -13.00 27.27 -13.89
CA ILE A 81 -11.70 27.80 -13.48
C ILE A 81 -10.95 26.72 -12.69
N PHE A 82 -11.62 26.09 -11.74
CA PHE A 82 -11.09 25.05 -10.87
C PHE A 82 -10.46 23.89 -11.64
N GLN A 83 -11.13 23.40 -12.69
CA GLN A 83 -10.60 22.34 -13.56
C GLN A 83 -9.32 22.75 -14.31
N LYS A 84 -9.11 24.07 -14.51
CA LYS A 84 -7.87 24.59 -15.09
C LYS A 84 -6.78 24.77 -14.03
N LEU A 85 -7.15 25.13 -12.79
CA LEU A 85 -6.22 25.25 -11.66
C LEU A 85 -5.67 23.91 -11.24
N ILE A 86 -6.55 22.92 -11.11
CA ILE A 86 -6.24 21.55 -10.64
C ILE A 86 -6.74 20.57 -11.68
N PRO A 87 -5.89 20.11 -12.61
CA PRO A 87 -6.26 19.03 -13.53
C PRO A 87 -6.61 17.76 -12.75
N GLN A 88 -7.65 17.06 -13.17
CA GLN A 88 -8.12 15.82 -12.52
C GLN A 88 -7.02 14.79 -12.32
N GLU A 89 -6.14 14.64 -13.31
CA GLU A 89 -5.01 13.71 -13.28
C GLU A 89 -4.03 13.98 -12.13
N GLU A 90 -3.83 15.26 -11.77
CA GLU A 90 -2.96 15.63 -10.64
C GLU A 90 -3.58 15.19 -9.30
N THR A 91 -4.89 15.37 -9.15
CA THR A 91 -5.61 14.88 -7.95
C THR A 91 -5.65 13.37 -7.88
N LYS A 92 -5.79 12.67 -9.01
CA LYS A 92 -5.71 11.20 -9.05
C LYS A 92 -4.36 10.69 -8.54
N ARG A 93 -3.25 11.32 -8.94
CA ARG A 93 -1.91 10.97 -8.46
C ARG A 93 -1.73 11.27 -6.98
N VAL A 94 -2.28 12.37 -6.49
CA VAL A 94 -2.24 12.71 -5.05
C VAL A 94 -3.04 11.70 -4.22
N ALA A 95 -4.22 11.27 -4.68
CA ALA A 95 -5.00 10.22 -4.02
C ALA A 95 -4.24 8.90 -3.95
N PHE A 96 -3.54 8.54 -5.03
CA PHE A 96 -2.70 7.35 -5.09
C PHE A 96 -1.51 7.42 -4.12
N ASP A 97 -0.73 8.53 -4.14
CA ASP A 97 0.41 8.72 -3.23
C ASP A 97 -0.04 8.71 -1.77
N LEU A 98 -1.17 9.34 -1.47
CA LEU A 98 -1.72 9.38 -0.11
C LEU A 98 -2.11 7.99 0.39
N LYS A 99 -2.69 7.14 -0.47
CA LYS A 99 -3.01 5.76 -0.12
C LYS A 99 -1.77 4.88 -0.02
N LEU A 100 -0.83 5.02 -0.96
CA LEU A 100 0.39 4.20 -1.01
C LEU A 100 1.36 4.54 0.12
N TYR A 101 1.62 5.82 0.34
CA TYR A 101 2.68 6.28 1.25
C TYR A 101 2.17 6.94 2.53
N GLY A 102 0.87 7.22 2.64
CA GLY A 102 0.31 8.02 3.73
C GLY A 102 0.67 9.50 3.68
N ASN A 103 1.32 9.92 2.62
CA ASN A 103 1.81 11.26 2.35
C ASN A 103 1.58 11.62 0.89
N ALA A 104 1.23 12.86 0.61
CA ALA A 104 1.11 13.37 -0.75
C ALA A 104 1.45 14.86 -0.79
N ALA A 105 1.70 15.41 -1.96
CA ALA A 105 2.01 16.83 -2.09
C ALA A 105 1.56 17.41 -3.43
N TYR A 106 1.13 18.66 -3.38
CA TYR A 106 1.01 19.52 -4.54
C TYR A 106 2.12 20.56 -4.56
N GLN A 107 2.60 20.87 -5.74
CA GLN A 107 3.37 22.07 -6.04
C GLN A 107 2.38 23.15 -6.48
N VAL A 108 2.31 24.23 -5.72
CA VAL A 108 1.39 25.33 -5.90
C VAL A 108 2.12 26.51 -6.53
N TYR A 109 1.58 27.04 -7.61
CA TYR A 109 2.14 28.18 -8.29
C TYR A 109 1.29 29.42 -8.09
N TRP A 110 1.95 30.51 -7.75
CA TRP A 110 1.37 31.82 -7.56
C TRP A 110 1.55 32.71 -8.80
N ASP A 111 0.69 33.68 -8.94
CA ASP A 111 0.87 34.78 -9.91
C ASP A 111 2.07 35.68 -9.56
N ASP A 112 2.47 36.55 -10.46
CA ASP A 112 3.62 37.44 -10.26
C ASP A 112 3.48 38.39 -9.07
N SER A 113 2.26 38.70 -8.67
CA SER A 113 1.94 39.57 -7.53
C SER A 113 1.79 38.80 -6.20
N HIS A 114 1.89 37.48 -6.24
CA HIS A 114 1.62 36.60 -5.11
C HIS A 114 0.25 36.84 -4.46
N SER A 115 -0.75 37.16 -5.28
CA SER A 115 -2.12 37.45 -4.84
C SER A 115 -3.10 36.30 -5.15
N LYS A 116 -2.80 35.51 -6.19
CA LYS A 116 -3.64 34.39 -6.57
C LYS A 116 -2.82 33.16 -6.94
N VAL A 117 -3.31 32.01 -6.50
CA VAL A 117 -2.83 30.73 -6.98
C VAL A 117 -3.34 30.50 -8.40
N ILE A 118 -2.43 30.10 -9.29
CA ILE A 118 -2.73 29.93 -10.72
C ILE A 118 -2.68 28.47 -11.18
N LYS A 119 -2.01 27.58 -10.42
CA LYS A 119 -1.85 26.18 -10.82
C LYS A 119 -1.42 25.28 -9.67
N PHE A 120 -1.92 24.05 -9.70
CA PHE A 120 -1.47 22.95 -8.85
C PHE A 120 -0.92 21.81 -9.73
N TYR A 121 0.19 21.23 -9.32
CA TYR A 121 0.76 20.03 -9.92
C TYR A 121 1.10 19.02 -8.83
N HIS A 122 0.89 17.76 -9.10
CA HIS A 122 1.37 16.68 -8.23
C HIS A 122 2.90 16.67 -8.18
N VAL A 123 3.44 16.43 -7.00
CA VAL A 123 4.87 16.18 -6.81
C VAL A 123 5.03 14.77 -6.22
N PRO A 124 5.76 13.88 -6.89
CA PRO A 124 6.03 12.55 -6.35
C PRO A 124 6.64 12.65 -4.95
N ILE A 125 5.95 12.10 -3.97
CA ILE A 125 6.31 12.29 -2.55
C ILE A 125 7.67 11.71 -2.20
N GLN A 126 8.11 10.65 -2.89
CA GLN A 126 9.41 10.05 -2.73
C GLN A 126 10.56 11.01 -3.04
N ASN A 127 10.31 12.06 -3.82
CA ASN A 127 11.29 13.07 -4.19
C ASN A 127 11.38 14.22 -3.17
N LEU A 128 10.49 14.28 -2.19
CA LEU A 128 10.47 15.33 -1.18
C LEU A 128 11.04 14.88 0.17
N ARG A 129 11.77 15.79 0.83
CA ARG A 129 12.16 15.64 2.23
C ARG A 129 11.88 16.93 2.97
N ALA A 130 11.32 16.82 4.17
CA ALA A 130 11.02 17.95 5.03
C ALA A 130 12.30 18.56 5.60
N GLU A 131 12.37 19.89 5.68
CA GLU A 131 13.44 20.58 6.39
C GLU A 131 13.32 20.35 7.90
N LYS A 132 14.45 20.24 8.58
CA LYS A 132 14.48 20.16 10.04
C LYS A 132 13.92 21.43 10.68
N ILE A 133 13.14 21.22 11.72
CA ILE A 133 12.65 22.30 12.58
C ILE A 133 13.75 22.69 13.55
N TYR A 134 14.04 23.98 13.62
CA TYR A 134 15.02 24.51 14.56
C TYR A 134 14.38 25.37 15.66
N SER A 135 13.74 26.47 15.31
CA SER A 135 13.17 27.43 16.26
C SER A 135 11.67 27.65 16.07
N ASN A 136 11.18 27.52 14.85
CA ASN A 136 9.75 27.60 14.55
C ASN A 136 9.15 26.19 14.63
N PRO A 137 8.00 25.95 15.30
CA PRO A 137 7.38 24.63 15.38
C PRO A 137 6.73 24.16 14.06
N LYS A 138 6.91 24.87 12.96
CA LYS A 138 6.39 24.51 11.63
C LYS A 138 7.52 24.17 10.67
N ILE A 139 7.24 23.26 9.73
CA ILE A 139 8.13 22.97 8.61
C ILE A 139 8.04 24.19 7.66
N GLU A 140 9.17 24.85 7.46
CA GLU A 140 9.22 26.06 6.62
C GLU A 140 9.52 25.71 5.15
N ASN A 141 10.25 24.63 4.92
CA ASN A 141 10.67 24.26 3.57
C ASN A 141 10.70 22.75 3.36
N TYR A 142 10.67 22.38 2.09
CA TYR A 142 10.91 21.04 1.59
C TYR A 142 12.09 21.01 0.62
N TYR A 143 12.83 19.94 0.60
CA TYR A 143 13.90 19.69 -0.36
C TYR A 143 13.38 18.72 -1.41
N TYR A 144 13.47 19.12 -2.67
CA TYR A 144 13.17 18.26 -3.83
C TYR A 144 14.46 17.71 -4.41
N CYS A 145 14.51 16.40 -4.58
CA CYS A 145 15.61 15.69 -5.22
C CYS A 145 15.04 14.56 -6.08
N THR A 146 15.57 14.40 -7.29
CA THR A 146 15.12 13.33 -8.21
C THR A 146 15.55 11.94 -7.77
N ASP A 147 16.68 11.84 -7.09
CA ASP A 147 17.20 10.58 -6.53
C ASP A 147 18.01 10.85 -5.26
N TRP A 148 17.48 10.44 -4.13
CA TRP A 148 18.13 10.61 -2.82
C TRP A 148 19.30 9.65 -2.58
N ASN A 149 19.45 8.60 -3.41
CA ASN A 149 20.57 7.67 -3.34
C ASN A 149 21.77 8.13 -4.17
N ASP A 150 21.55 9.02 -5.16
CA ASP A 150 22.65 9.59 -5.95
C ASP A 150 23.19 10.87 -5.33
N GLN A 151 24.46 10.87 -4.94
CA GLN A 151 25.11 12.04 -4.33
C GLN A 151 25.13 13.28 -5.23
N ARG A 152 25.13 13.13 -6.56
CA ARG A 152 25.10 14.26 -7.51
C ARG A 152 23.73 14.93 -7.49
N SER A 153 22.66 14.13 -7.51
CA SER A 153 21.29 14.59 -7.38
C SER A 153 21.07 15.31 -6.05
N VAL A 154 21.56 14.74 -4.95
CA VAL A 154 21.48 15.35 -3.61
C VAL A 154 22.22 16.69 -3.50
N ARG A 155 23.35 16.86 -4.20
CA ARG A 155 24.04 18.15 -4.26
C ARG A 155 23.22 19.22 -4.99
N ASN A 156 22.46 18.83 -6.00
CA ASN A 156 21.64 19.69 -6.83
C ASN A 156 20.18 19.80 -6.36
N LYS A 157 19.87 19.32 -5.15
CA LYS A 157 18.53 19.41 -4.59
C LYS A 157 18.03 20.84 -4.55
N LYS A 158 16.72 21.03 -4.80
CA LYS A 158 16.07 22.32 -4.74
C LYS A 158 15.39 22.49 -3.40
N LYS A 159 15.54 23.65 -2.79
CA LYS A 159 14.79 24.05 -1.60
C LYS A 159 13.54 24.79 -2.06
N ILE A 160 12.35 24.38 -1.60
CA ILE A 160 11.07 24.96 -1.98
C ILE A 160 10.31 25.23 -0.68
N PRO A 161 9.76 26.44 -0.48
CA PRO A 161 9.03 26.76 0.75
C PRO A 161 7.76 25.92 0.89
N ALA A 162 7.35 25.72 2.14
CA ALA A 162 6.04 25.18 2.44
C ALA A 162 4.95 26.22 2.14
N PHE A 163 3.78 25.76 1.75
CA PHE A 163 2.65 26.62 1.41
C PHE A 163 2.32 27.60 2.54
N GLY A 164 2.14 28.88 2.17
CA GLY A 164 1.83 29.96 3.12
C GLY A 164 2.98 30.42 4.01
N THR A 165 4.22 29.99 3.74
CA THR A 165 5.38 30.43 4.55
C THR A 165 6.26 31.47 3.87
N SER A 166 6.10 31.69 2.59
CA SER A 166 6.93 32.61 1.82
C SER A 166 6.12 33.45 0.81
N LYS A 167 6.81 34.23 0.01
CA LYS A 167 6.25 34.92 -1.15
C LYS A 167 6.93 34.49 -2.45
N GLU A 168 7.43 33.23 -2.47
CA GLU A 168 7.99 32.66 -3.68
C GLU A 168 6.87 32.22 -4.64
N LYS A 169 7.17 32.20 -5.94
CA LYS A 169 6.19 31.81 -6.96
C LYS A 169 5.75 30.34 -6.89
N CYS A 170 6.49 29.52 -6.15
CA CYS A 170 6.28 28.09 -6.07
C CYS A 170 6.43 27.62 -4.63
N GLU A 171 5.42 26.97 -4.12
CA GLU A 171 5.35 26.45 -2.77
C GLU A 171 4.86 25.00 -2.75
N ILE A 172 5.13 24.26 -1.69
CA ILE A 172 4.70 22.87 -1.49
C ILE A 172 3.54 22.80 -0.51
N LEU A 173 2.38 22.39 -0.97
CA LEU A 173 1.25 21.99 -0.13
C LEU A 173 1.39 20.49 0.20
N TYR A 174 1.80 20.20 1.43
CA TYR A 174 2.06 18.85 1.90
C TYR A 174 0.84 18.30 2.64
N ILE A 175 0.38 17.11 2.25
CA ILE A 175 -0.81 16.45 2.79
C ILE A 175 -0.38 15.16 3.47
N LYS A 176 -0.77 14.98 4.73
CA LYS A 176 -0.50 13.75 5.47
C LYS A 176 -1.52 13.52 6.58
N ASN A 177 -1.76 12.26 6.93
CA ASN A 177 -2.53 11.90 8.11
C ASN A 177 -1.71 12.14 9.38
N TYR A 178 -2.40 12.28 10.52
CA TYR A 178 -1.74 12.22 11.81
C TYR A 178 -1.23 10.80 12.08
N CYS A 179 0.04 10.69 12.45
CA CYS A 179 0.65 9.43 12.86
C CYS A 179 1.36 9.61 14.20
N PRO A 180 0.98 8.86 15.26
CA PRO A 180 1.64 8.94 16.55
C PRO A 180 3.12 8.61 16.45
N GLY A 181 3.96 9.44 17.07
CA GLY A 181 5.42 9.26 17.11
C GLY A 181 6.17 9.80 15.89
N LEU A 182 5.48 10.29 14.86
CA LEU A 182 6.06 10.95 13.69
C LEU A 182 5.59 12.40 13.61
N TYR A 183 6.49 13.29 13.23
CA TYR A 183 6.19 14.71 13.12
C TYR A 183 6.26 15.22 11.67
N TYR A 184 7.30 14.86 10.94
CA TYR A 184 7.56 15.37 9.59
C TYR A 184 6.75 14.61 8.53
N TYR A 185 6.61 13.30 8.71
CA TYR A 185 5.95 12.41 7.76
C TYR A 185 4.76 11.68 8.39
N SER A 186 4.16 10.80 7.63
CA SER A 186 3.14 9.88 8.09
C SER A 186 3.40 8.48 7.56
N LEU A 187 2.73 7.50 8.11
CA LEU A 187 2.70 6.13 7.61
C LEU A 187 1.39 5.88 6.87
N PRO A 188 1.39 5.02 5.85
CA PRO A 188 0.16 4.59 5.22
C PRO A 188 -0.70 3.79 6.23
N ASP A 189 -2.00 3.84 6.06
CA ASP A 189 -2.96 3.16 6.95
C ASP A 189 -2.78 1.63 6.98
N TRP A 190 -2.18 1.07 5.93
CA TRP A 190 -1.89 -0.37 5.77
C TRP A 190 -0.49 -0.79 6.24
N VAL A 191 0.30 0.11 6.82
CA VAL A 191 1.71 -0.16 7.21
C VAL A 191 1.88 -1.40 8.08
N ALA A 192 0.87 -1.76 8.89
CA ALA A 192 0.88 -2.97 9.69
C ALA A 192 0.97 -4.27 8.84
N ALA A 193 0.57 -4.23 7.58
CA ALA A 193 0.68 -5.34 6.65
C ALA A 193 1.97 -5.31 5.82
N LEU A 194 2.86 -4.33 5.99
CA LEU A 194 4.06 -4.20 5.17
C LEU A 194 4.89 -5.49 5.13
N GLN A 195 5.10 -6.11 6.29
CA GLN A 195 5.84 -7.37 6.39
C GLN A 195 5.09 -8.55 5.73
N LEU A 196 3.77 -8.58 5.82
CA LEU A 196 2.93 -9.60 5.18
C LEU A 196 2.98 -9.46 3.66
N ALA A 197 2.93 -8.23 3.15
CA ALA A 197 3.04 -7.98 1.72
C ALA A 197 4.43 -8.39 1.16
N VAL A 198 5.51 -8.17 1.91
CA VAL A 198 6.84 -8.73 1.56
C VAL A 198 6.79 -10.26 1.57
N SER A 199 6.14 -10.87 2.57
CA SER A 199 6.03 -12.33 2.66
C SER A 199 5.23 -12.93 1.49
N GLU A 200 4.21 -12.25 0.97
CA GLU A 200 3.49 -12.67 -0.25
C GLU A 200 4.42 -12.76 -1.46
N GLY A 201 5.30 -11.77 -1.63
CA GLY A 201 6.35 -11.79 -2.66
C GLY A 201 7.32 -12.97 -2.50
N GLU A 202 7.75 -13.26 -1.27
CA GLU A 202 8.63 -14.40 -0.99
C GLU A 202 7.95 -15.76 -1.23
N ILE A 203 6.66 -15.88 -0.93
CA ILE A 203 5.88 -17.08 -1.28
C ILE A 203 5.83 -17.26 -2.80
N SER A 204 5.62 -16.20 -3.56
CA SER A 204 5.63 -16.22 -5.02
C SER A 204 6.99 -16.63 -5.58
N ASN A 205 8.08 -16.08 -5.03
CA ASN A 205 9.45 -16.46 -5.37
C ASN A 205 9.73 -17.93 -5.07
N LEU A 206 9.25 -18.45 -3.93
CA LEU A 206 9.40 -19.83 -3.57
C LEU A 206 8.67 -20.77 -4.56
N HIS A 207 7.43 -20.43 -4.94
CA HIS A 207 6.68 -21.20 -5.94
C HIS A 207 7.39 -21.17 -7.30
N PHE A 208 7.85 -20.02 -7.73
CA PHE A 208 8.62 -19.88 -8.97
C PHE A 208 9.88 -20.74 -8.96
N ASN A 209 10.66 -20.70 -7.86
CA ASN A 209 11.86 -21.52 -7.70
C ASN A 209 11.54 -23.01 -7.67
N ASN A 210 10.44 -23.43 -7.02
CA ASN A 210 10.01 -24.83 -7.03
C ASN A 210 9.62 -25.31 -8.43
N ILE A 211 8.92 -24.49 -9.20
CA ILE A 211 8.55 -24.81 -10.59
C ILE A 211 9.80 -24.89 -11.47
N THR A 212 10.71 -23.95 -11.39
CA THR A 212 11.93 -23.92 -12.20
C THR A 212 12.91 -25.05 -11.85
N SER A 213 12.95 -25.47 -10.59
CA SER A 213 13.73 -26.62 -10.14
C SER A 213 13.07 -27.98 -10.38
N GLY A 214 11.85 -28.01 -10.98
CA GLY A 214 11.12 -29.25 -11.24
C GLY A 214 10.62 -29.95 -9.98
N PHE A 215 10.36 -29.21 -8.89
CA PHE A 215 9.96 -29.73 -7.58
C PHE A 215 10.94 -30.76 -6.99
N LEU A 216 12.23 -30.67 -7.36
CA LEU A 216 13.25 -31.56 -6.82
C LEU A 216 13.35 -31.36 -5.30
N PRO A 217 13.18 -32.42 -4.50
CA PRO A 217 13.39 -32.34 -3.05
C PRO A 217 14.85 -32.03 -2.75
N ALA A 218 15.12 -31.48 -1.57
CA ALA A 218 16.48 -31.39 -1.07
C ALA A 218 17.09 -32.80 -1.01
N VAL A 219 18.19 -33.01 -1.71
CA VAL A 219 18.84 -34.31 -1.80
C VAL A 219 20.10 -34.28 -0.97
N MET A 220 20.29 -35.29 -0.12
CA MET A 220 21.55 -35.57 0.58
C MET A 220 22.35 -36.56 -0.21
N ILE A 221 23.54 -36.16 -0.69
CA ILE A 221 24.49 -37.04 -1.35
C ILE A 221 25.57 -37.45 -0.32
N ASN A 222 25.64 -38.69 0.00
CA ASN A 222 26.64 -39.24 0.93
C ASN A 222 27.72 -40.01 0.16
N PHE A 223 28.96 -39.51 0.15
CA PHE A 223 30.10 -40.18 -0.46
C PHE A 223 30.77 -41.08 0.59
N ASN A 224 30.77 -42.42 0.35
CA ASN A 224 31.31 -43.41 1.27
C ASN A 224 32.73 -43.89 0.88
N ASN A 225 33.49 -43.08 0.17
CA ASN A 225 34.84 -43.45 -0.35
C ASN A 225 35.99 -42.74 0.38
N GLY A 226 35.78 -42.43 1.65
CA GLY A 226 36.76 -41.75 2.51
C GLY A 226 36.49 -40.26 2.66
N VAL A 227 37.15 -39.64 3.65
CA VAL A 227 37.04 -38.22 3.91
C VAL A 227 38.17 -37.48 3.17
N PRO A 228 37.88 -36.71 2.11
CA PRO A 228 38.91 -35.95 1.37
C PRO A 228 39.57 -34.87 2.26
N ALA A 229 40.76 -34.45 1.85
CA ALA A 229 41.43 -33.31 2.49
C ALA A 229 40.54 -32.04 2.41
N PRO A 230 40.66 -31.11 3.37
CA PRO A 230 39.81 -29.92 3.41
C PRO A 230 39.79 -29.12 2.08
N GLU A 231 40.90 -29.04 1.38
CA GLU A 231 41.05 -28.35 0.09
C GLU A 231 40.30 -29.08 -1.04
N GLU A 232 40.31 -30.41 -1.03
CA GLU A 232 39.60 -31.24 -2.00
C GLU A 232 38.07 -31.17 -1.76
N ARG A 233 37.61 -31.06 -0.50
CA ARG A 233 36.19 -30.89 -0.16
C ARG A 233 35.67 -29.59 -0.78
N GLN A 234 36.39 -28.50 -0.59
CA GLN A 234 36.02 -27.21 -1.16
C GLN A 234 35.91 -27.29 -2.69
N THR A 235 36.85 -27.94 -3.34
CA THR A 235 36.82 -28.11 -4.79
C THR A 235 35.61 -28.95 -5.26
N ILE A 236 35.24 -29.99 -4.51
CA ILE A 236 34.07 -30.82 -4.82
C ILE A 236 32.77 -30.01 -4.58
N GLU A 237 32.69 -29.26 -3.49
CA GLU A 237 31.56 -28.38 -3.20
C GLU A 237 31.41 -27.33 -4.30
N ASP A 238 32.47 -26.67 -4.71
CA ASP A 238 32.48 -25.64 -5.77
C ASP A 238 32.07 -26.25 -7.13
N LEU A 239 32.54 -27.44 -7.47
CA LEU A 239 32.16 -28.16 -8.69
C LEU A 239 30.69 -28.60 -8.69
N LEU A 240 30.18 -29.05 -7.55
CA LEU A 240 28.78 -29.41 -7.39
C LEU A 240 27.91 -28.14 -7.46
N GLN A 241 28.32 -27.09 -6.80
CA GLN A 241 27.64 -25.80 -6.85
C GLN A 241 27.60 -25.27 -8.29
N ALA A 242 28.72 -25.25 -9.01
CA ALA A 242 28.80 -24.78 -10.40
C ALA A 242 27.95 -25.65 -11.37
N LYS A 243 27.83 -26.95 -11.09
CA LYS A 243 27.13 -27.87 -11.99
C LYS A 243 25.62 -27.95 -11.74
N PHE A 244 25.19 -27.66 -10.53
CA PHE A 244 23.81 -27.82 -10.08
C PHE A 244 23.11 -26.54 -9.59
N THR A 245 23.83 -25.42 -9.48
CA THR A 245 23.28 -24.10 -9.12
C THR A 245 23.46 -23.09 -10.27
N GLY A 246 23.00 -23.45 -11.46
CA GLY A 246 22.78 -22.47 -12.54
C GLY A 246 21.32 -22.04 -12.55
N THR A 247 20.99 -20.97 -13.27
CA THR A 247 19.64 -20.46 -13.48
C THR A 247 18.65 -21.53 -13.97
N ASP A 248 19.15 -22.64 -14.50
CA ASP A 248 18.37 -23.76 -15.03
C ASP A 248 18.34 -24.99 -14.13
N ASN A 249 19.12 -25.04 -12.99
CA ASN A 249 19.30 -26.24 -12.18
C ASN A 249 19.34 -25.96 -10.66
N ALA A 250 18.42 -25.19 -10.14
CA ALA A 250 18.35 -24.87 -8.71
C ALA A 250 17.86 -26.04 -7.84
N GLY A 251 18.68 -27.09 -7.71
CA GLY A 251 18.49 -28.14 -6.71
C GLY A 251 19.36 -27.89 -5.47
N ARG A 252 18.82 -28.07 -4.27
CA ARG A 252 19.62 -28.01 -3.03
C ARG A 252 20.23 -29.37 -2.74
N PHE A 253 21.56 -29.43 -2.66
CA PHE A 253 22.32 -30.66 -2.34
C PHE A 253 22.97 -30.53 -0.97
N MET A 254 22.93 -31.59 -0.20
CA MET A 254 23.78 -31.76 0.96
C MET A 254 24.82 -32.83 0.64
N VAL A 255 26.10 -32.51 0.71
CA VAL A 255 27.22 -33.40 0.44
C VAL A 255 27.80 -33.87 1.76
N THR A 256 27.94 -35.21 1.94
CA THR A 256 28.57 -35.80 3.11
C THR A 256 29.67 -36.76 2.66
N PHE A 257 30.79 -36.81 3.40
CA PHE A 257 31.90 -37.70 3.14
C PHE A 257 32.05 -38.67 4.31
N ASN A 258 32.13 -39.98 4.01
CA ASN A 258 32.30 -41.02 5.01
C ASN A 258 33.59 -41.80 4.84
N ASP A 259 34.16 -42.32 5.94
CA ASP A 259 35.42 -43.04 5.98
C ASP A 259 35.32 -44.52 5.63
N ASP A 260 34.14 -45.09 5.43
CA ASP A 260 33.97 -46.55 5.20
C ASP A 260 33.67 -46.85 3.73
N PRO A 261 34.62 -47.45 3.00
CA PRO A 261 34.47 -47.81 1.59
C PRO A 261 33.52 -49.00 1.34
N ALA A 262 33.04 -49.70 2.39
CA ALA A 262 32.13 -50.81 2.23
C ALA A 262 30.67 -50.39 2.06
N THR A 263 30.32 -49.11 2.34
CA THR A 263 28.99 -48.59 2.23
C THR A 263 28.81 -47.84 0.88
N LYS A 264 27.76 -48.21 0.12
CA LYS A 264 27.42 -47.51 -1.13
C LYS A 264 26.95 -46.11 -0.83
N PRO A 265 27.18 -45.11 -1.75
CA PRO A 265 26.57 -43.82 -1.63
C PRO A 265 25.06 -43.96 -1.46
N THR A 266 24.52 -43.33 -0.43
CA THR A 266 23.08 -43.24 -0.22
C THR A 266 22.58 -41.88 -0.61
N VAL A 267 21.48 -41.86 -1.31
CA VAL A 267 20.78 -40.62 -1.68
C VAL A 267 19.47 -40.62 -0.94
N ASP A 268 19.39 -39.84 0.10
CA ASP A 268 18.20 -39.69 0.90
C ASP A 268 17.46 -38.38 0.56
N ALA A 269 16.23 -38.50 0.08
CA ALA A 269 15.38 -37.33 -0.14
C ALA A 269 14.82 -36.86 1.20
N ILE A 270 15.10 -35.61 1.55
CA ILE A 270 14.49 -35.01 2.73
C ILE A 270 13.06 -34.60 2.36
N GLN A 271 12.09 -35.46 2.66
CA GLN A 271 10.69 -35.17 2.44
C GLN A 271 10.14 -34.35 3.63
N VAL A 272 9.62 -33.15 3.35
CA VAL A 272 8.82 -32.41 4.31
C VAL A 272 7.36 -32.77 4.06
N GLU A 273 6.77 -33.53 4.99
CA GLU A 273 5.36 -33.93 4.89
C GLU A 273 4.43 -32.72 4.83
N ASN A 274 3.44 -32.77 3.92
CA ASN A 274 2.37 -31.77 3.75
C ASN A 274 2.86 -30.35 3.47
N LEU A 275 3.95 -30.21 2.73
CA LEU A 275 4.55 -28.93 2.43
C LEU A 275 3.57 -28.00 1.67
N HIS A 276 2.80 -28.54 0.72
CA HIS A 276 1.82 -27.81 -0.06
C HIS A 276 0.66 -27.26 0.79
N GLU A 277 0.14 -28.06 1.74
CA GLU A 277 -0.93 -27.61 2.65
C GLU A 277 -0.46 -26.46 3.56
N LYS A 278 0.79 -26.56 4.03
CA LYS A 278 1.39 -25.48 4.85
C LYS A 278 1.56 -24.19 4.06
N TYR A 279 1.97 -24.28 2.80
CA TYR A 279 2.11 -23.10 1.94
C TYR A 279 0.76 -22.48 1.58
N GLU A 280 -0.23 -23.30 1.26
CA GLU A 280 -1.59 -22.83 0.99
C GLU A 280 -2.18 -22.12 2.21
N TYR A 281 -2.03 -22.69 3.40
CA TYR A 281 -2.46 -22.04 4.63
C TYR A 281 -1.78 -20.67 4.85
N VAL A 282 -0.46 -20.61 4.67
CA VAL A 282 0.29 -19.35 4.86
C VAL A 282 -0.11 -18.32 3.80
N ALA A 283 -0.28 -18.72 2.54
CA ALA A 283 -0.70 -17.82 1.46
C ALA A 283 -2.09 -17.23 1.74
N ASN A 284 -3.07 -18.05 2.11
CA ASN A 284 -4.40 -17.62 2.47
C ASN A 284 -4.39 -16.69 3.71
N TYR A 285 -3.60 -17.06 4.74
CA TYR A 285 -3.44 -16.22 5.93
C TYR A 285 -2.87 -14.84 5.60
N VAL A 286 -1.84 -14.77 4.77
CA VAL A 286 -1.20 -13.51 4.36
C VAL A 286 -2.19 -12.64 3.58
N GLN A 287 -2.91 -13.22 2.61
CA GLN A 287 -3.94 -12.54 1.84
C GLN A 287 -5.02 -11.94 2.75
N ASP A 288 -5.59 -12.74 3.63
CA ASP A 288 -6.65 -12.29 4.56
C ASP A 288 -6.17 -11.13 5.45
N ARG A 289 -4.94 -11.19 5.95
CA ARG A 289 -4.39 -10.15 6.82
C ARG A 289 -4.08 -8.86 6.08
N ILE A 290 -3.67 -8.92 4.82
CA ILE A 290 -3.51 -7.73 3.97
C ILE A 290 -4.87 -7.07 3.75
N LEU A 291 -5.92 -7.83 3.42
CA LEU A 291 -7.28 -7.30 3.27
C LEU A 291 -7.77 -6.60 4.55
N VAL A 292 -7.54 -7.21 5.71
CA VAL A 292 -7.89 -6.61 7.02
C VAL A 292 -7.13 -5.30 7.26
N ALA A 293 -5.86 -5.24 6.93
CA ALA A 293 -5.06 -4.02 7.09
C ALA A 293 -5.55 -2.87 6.20
N HIS A 294 -6.04 -3.18 5.01
CA HIS A 294 -6.69 -2.22 4.12
C HIS A 294 -8.14 -1.92 4.48
N ARG A 295 -8.70 -2.57 5.52
CA ARG A 295 -10.11 -2.47 5.94
C ARG A 295 -11.09 -2.88 4.83
N VAL A 296 -10.67 -3.81 3.98
CA VAL A 296 -11.49 -4.38 2.93
C VAL A 296 -12.39 -5.44 3.52
N THR A 297 -13.69 -5.19 3.55
CA THR A 297 -14.70 -6.10 4.12
C THR A 297 -15.09 -7.20 3.16
N SER A 298 -15.06 -6.93 1.85
CA SER A 298 -15.32 -7.92 0.80
C SER A 298 -14.32 -7.78 -0.34
N PRO A 299 -13.48 -8.81 -0.61
CA PRO A 299 -12.53 -8.80 -1.73
C PRO A 299 -13.19 -8.64 -3.09
N LEU A 300 -14.48 -8.98 -3.20
CA LEU A 300 -15.27 -8.88 -4.42
C LEU A 300 -15.42 -7.43 -4.90
N LEU A 301 -15.32 -6.43 -4.01
CA LEU A 301 -15.30 -5.01 -4.38
C LEU A 301 -14.15 -4.64 -5.34
N PHE A 302 -13.06 -5.41 -5.29
CA PHE A 302 -11.91 -5.26 -6.19
C PHE A 302 -11.82 -6.38 -7.24
N GLY A 303 -12.92 -7.11 -7.48
CA GLY A 303 -12.97 -8.20 -8.46
C GLY A 303 -12.22 -9.46 -8.02
N ILE A 304 -11.78 -9.55 -6.78
CA ILE A 304 -11.07 -10.72 -6.23
C ILE A 304 -12.11 -11.73 -5.75
N ARG A 305 -12.11 -12.93 -6.36
CA ARG A 305 -12.97 -14.04 -5.94
C ARG A 305 -12.27 -14.93 -4.92
N THR A 306 -12.95 -15.21 -3.82
CA THR A 306 -12.55 -16.25 -2.86
C THR A 306 -13.41 -17.49 -3.08
N ALA A 307 -12.83 -18.70 -2.86
CA ALA A 307 -13.42 -19.99 -3.24
C ALA A 307 -14.78 -20.31 -2.61
N ASN A 308 -15.21 -19.58 -1.57
CA ASN A 308 -16.39 -19.92 -0.77
C ASN A 308 -17.64 -19.08 -1.05
N ASN A 309 -17.64 -18.17 -2.02
CA ASN A 309 -18.73 -17.21 -2.21
C ASN A 309 -19.65 -17.59 -3.39
N GLY A 310 -20.86 -18.04 -3.11
CA GLY A 310 -21.92 -18.26 -4.09
C GLY A 310 -22.60 -16.95 -4.52
N PHE A 311 -23.18 -16.91 -5.72
CA PHE A 311 -23.59 -15.67 -6.41
C PHE A 311 -24.88 -15.00 -5.92
N SER A 312 -25.76 -15.67 -5.14
CA SER A 312 -27.15 -15.26 -4.98
C SER A 312 -27.52 -14.48 -3.71
N SER A 313 -26.62 -14.38 -2.74
CA SER A 313 -26.84 -13.54 -1.52
C SER A 313 -25.91 -12.34 -1.43
N GLN A 314 -25.16 -12.04 -2.50
CA GLN A 314 -23.99 -11.15 -2.46
C GLN A 314 -24.31 -9.67 -2.70
N SER A 315 -25.43 -9.29 -3.30
CA SER A 315 -25.68 -7.89 -3.61
C SER A 315 -25.90 -7.04 -2.36
N GLU A 316 -26.65 -7.52 -1.39
CA GLU A 316 -26.88 -6.87 -0.10
C GLU A 316 -25.61 -6.79 0.74
N GLU A 317 -24.86 -7.90 0.78
CA GLU A 317 -23.56 -7.92 1.46
C GLU A 317 -22.58 -6.95 0.81
N MET A 318 -22.54 -6.88 -0.52
CA MET A 318 -21.68 -5.97 -1.27
C MET A 318 -22.07 -4.51 -1.05
N LYS A 319 -23.37 -4.17 -1.01
CA LYS A 319 -23.85 -2.82 -0.68
C LYS A 319 -23.37 -2.41 0.71
N THR A 320 -23.55 -3.29 1.69
CA THR A 320 -23.12 -3.04 3.07
C THR A 320 -21.59 -2.90 3.16
N ALA A 321 -20.85 -3.79 2.53
CA ALA A 321 -19.38 -3.75 2.50
C ALA A 321 -18.87 -2.47 1.85
N PHE A 322 -19.48 -2.05 0.75
CA PHE A 322 -19.12 -0.81 0.06
C PHE A 322 -19.43 0.42 0.93
N SER A 323 -20.60 0.47 1.57
CA SER A 323 -20.97 1.57 2.46
C SER A 323 -20.00 1.72 3.64
N ILE A 324 -19.59 0.61 4.24
CA ILE A 324 -18.58 0.60 5.32
C ILE A 324 -17.23 1.12 4.79
N LEU A 325 -16.77 0.61 3.65
CA LEU A 325 -15.51 1.03 3.03
C LEU A 325 -15.54 2.52 2.68
N GLN A 326 -16.66 3.01 2.10
CA GLN A 326 -16.89 4.41 1.76
C GLN A 326 -16.76 5.30 2.99
N THR A 327 -17.48 4.97 4.05
CA THR A 327 -17.56 5.81 5.25
C THR A 327 -16.28 5.77 6.09
N MET A 328 -15.70 4.58 6.28
CA MET A 328 -14.59 4.40 7.23
C MET A 328 -13.21 4.55 6.60
N THR A 329 -13.09 4.40 5.28
CA THR A 329 -11.80 4.44 4.60
C THR A 329 -11.74 5.56 3.57
N ILE A 330 -12.65 5.62 2.62
CA ILE A 330 -12.56 6.55 1.49
C ILE A 330 -12.82 7.98 1.90
N ALA A 331 -13.95 8.25 2.59
CA ALA A 331 -14.33 9.61 3.00
C ALA A 331 -13.26 10.32 3.85
N PRO A 332 -12.56 9.69 4.82
CA PRO A 332 -11.47 10.32 5.53
C PRO A 332 -10.33 10.79 4.63
N PHE A 333 -9.95 10.01 3.60
CA PHE A 333 -8.92 10.42 2.63
C PHE A 333 -9.40 11.58 1.75
N GLN A 334 -10.65 11.51 1.26
CA GLN A 334 -11.25 12.59 0.50
C GLN A 334 -11.29 13.89 1.29
N ASN A 335 -11.75 13.84 2.54
CA ASN A 335 -11.79 15.02 3.43
C ASN A 335 -10.40 15.60 3.67
N LEU A 336 -9.37 14.77 3.79
CA LEU A 336 -8.00 15.25 3.96
C LEU A 336 -7.52 16.04 2.74
N ILE A 337 -7.80 15.57 1.54
CA ILE A 337 -7.47 16.26 0.29
C ILE A 337 -8.31 17.52 0.15
N LEU A 338 -9.63 17.45 0.38
CA LEU A 338 -10.53 18.59 0.29
C LEU A 338 -10.13 19.71 1.24
N ASN A 339 -9.88 19.40 2.51
CA ASN A 339 -9.47 20.40 3.51
C ASN A 339 -8.14 21.08 3.13
N ALA A 340 -7.19 20.35 2.56
CA ALA A 340 -5.93 20.91 2.13
C ALA A 340 -6.11 21.85 0.92
N LEU A 341 -6.94 21.43 -0.05
CA LEU A 341 -7.23 22.24 -1.23
C LEU A 341 -8.09 23.45 -0.89
N ASP A 342 -9.10 23.33 -0.03
CA ASP A 342 -9.93 24.44 0.43
C ASP A 342 -9.09 25.52 1.12
N THR A 343 -8.21 25.09 2.05
CA THR A 343 -7.25 26.02 2.68
C THR A 343 -6.37 26.71 1.62
N ALA A 344 -5.86 25.94 0.67
CA ALA A 344 -4.96 26.49 -0.36
C ALA A 344 -5.68 27.40 -1.35
N LEU A 345 -6.95 27.14 -1.66
CA LEU A 345 -7.77 28.02 -2.51
C LEU A 345 -8.12 29.30 -1.77
N THR A 346 -8.58 29.23 -0.54
CA THR A 346 -8.93 30.40 0.30
C THR A 346 -7.73 31.31 0.49
N GLU A 347 -6.58 30.79 0.94
CA GLU A 347 -5.35 31.57 1.07
C GLU A 347 -4.81 32.03 -0.29
N GLY A 348 -5.10 31.27 -1.35
CA GLY A 348 -4.76 31.53 -2.74
C GLY A 348 -5.68 32.53 -3.45
N GLY A 349 -6.54 33.25 -2.73
CA GLY A 349 -7.39 34.30 -3.28
C GLY A 349 -8.58 33.82 -4.10
N TRP A 350 -9.08 32.60 -3.84
CA TRP A 350 -10.27 32.01 -4.43
C TRP A 350 -11.29 31.73 -3.33
N ASP A 351 -12.28 32.60 -3.16
CA ASP A 351 -13.26 32.55 -2.07
C ASP A 351 -14.54 31.77 -2.44
N ASP A 352 -14.69 31.33 -3.70
CA ASP A 352 -15.97 30.96 -4.26
C ASP A 352 -16.07 29.49 -4.65
N GLY A 353 -16.17 28.58 -3.72
CA GLY A 353 -16.65 27.30 -4.19
C GLY A 353 -16.41 26.11 -3.30
N GLU A 354 -17.49 25.68 -2.69
CA GLU A 354 -17.51 24.36 -2.06
C GLU A 354 -17.09 23.29 -3.07
N ILE A 355 -15.97 22.62 -2.77
CA ILE A 355 -15.41 21.56 -3.61
C ILE A 355 -15.78 20.20 -3.04
N TYR A 356 -15.99 19.22 -3.91
CA TYR A 356 -16.38 17.86 -3.53
C TYR A 356 -15.82 16.83 -4.50
N PHE A 357 -15.73 15.58 -4.05
CA PHE A 357 -15.45 14.44 -4.92
C PHE A 357 -16.75 13.83 -5.43
N GLU A 358 -16.89 13.66 -6.73
CA GLU A 358 -17.97 12.87 -7.31
C GLU A 358 -17.67 11.38 -7.09
N GLN A 359 -18.62 10.70 -6.41
CA GLN A 359 -18.42 9.32 -5.97
C GLN A 359 -18.47 8.32 -7.12
N LEU A 360 -17.63 7.29 -7.03
CA LEU A 360 -17.68 6.13 -7.92
C LEU A 360 -18.42 4.99 -7.20
N THR A 361 -19.65 4.72 -7.62
CA THR A 361 -20.42 3.60 -7.11
C THR A 361 -20.31 2.40 -8.04
N PRO A 362 -19.96 1.20 -7.55
CA PRO A 362 -19.86 0.01 -8.39
C PRO A 362 -21.15 -0.28 -9.17
N LEU A 363 -21.03 -0.59 -10.45
CA LEU A 363 -22.18 -0.79 -11.35
C LEU A 363 -23.16 -1.88 -10.86
N VAL A 364 -22.62 -2.92 -10.25
CA VAL A 364 -23.44 -4.01 -9.65
C VAL A 364 -24.38 -3.49 -8.59
N ILE A 365 -23.93 -2.53 -7.75
CA ILE A 365 -24.75 -1.91 -6.71
C ILE A 365 -25.84 -1.06 -7.36
N LEU A 366 -25.49 -0.24 -8.34
CA LEU A 366 -26.42 0.60 -9.07
C LEU A 366 -27.48 -0.21 -9.82
N SER A 367 -27.09 -1.27 -10.53
CA SER A 367 -28.02 -2.12 -11.28
C SER A 367 -28.99 -2.85 -10.36
N THR A 368 -28.53 -3.41 -9.25
CA THR A 368 -29.40 -4.09 -8.28
C THR A 368 -30.39 -3.13 -7.65
N THR A 369 -29.94 -1.93 -7.25
CA THR A 369 -30.81 -0.91 -6.69
C THR A 369 -31.84 -0.41 -7.73
N ALA A 370 -31.44 -0.29 -8.98
CA ALA A 370 -32.33 0.07 -10.08
C ALA A 370 -33.43 -0.99 -10.31
N GLU A 371 -33.10 -2.28 -10.28
CA GLU A 371 -34.05 -3.38 -10.35
C GLU A 371 -35.03 -3.39 -9.18
N GLU A 372 -34.55 -3.21 -7.94
CA GLU A 372 -35.36 -3.18 -6.72
C GLU A 372 -36.30 -1.97 -6.66
N THR A 373 -35.84 -0.81 -7.15
CA THR A 373 -36.62 0.45 -7.06
C THR A 373 -37.43 0.76 -8.32
N GLY A 374 -37.27 0.00 -9.38
CA GLY A 374 -37.91 0.24 -10.68
C GLY A 374 -37.41 1.52 -11.39
N LYS A 375 -36.24 2.04 -11.00
CA LYS A 375 -35.60 3.23 -11.57
C LYS A 375 -34.54 2.84 -12.57
N THR A 376 -34.10 3.78 -13.40
CA THR A 376 -32.94 3.55 -14.27
C THR A 376 -31.64 3.68 -13.46
N VAL A 377 -30.57 3.00 -13.92
CA VAL A 377 -29.24 3.07 -13.28
C VAL A 377 -28.77 4.52 -13.12
N ALA A 378 -28.99 5.37 -14.13
CA ALA A 378 -28.64 6.79 -14.08
C ALA A 378 -29.40 7.57 -12.99
N GLN A 379 -30.68 7.25 -12.77
CA GLN A 379 -31.47 7.88 -11.70
C GLN A 379 -31.01 7.45 -10.30
N VAL A 380 -30.67 6.18 -10.13
CA VAL A 380 -30.12 5.67 -8.86
C VAL A 380 -28.75 6.29 -8.57
N GLU A 381 -27.92 6.43 -9.59
CA GLU A 381 -26.61 7.06 -9.46
C GLU A 381 -26.70 8.54 -9.06
N ASP A 382 -27.60 9.29 -9.69
CA ASP A 382 -27.86 10.71 -9.38
C ASP A 382 -28.39 10.90 -7.95
N GLU A 383 -29.31 10.03 -7.52
CA GLU A 383 -29.83 10.04 -6.14
C GLU A 383 -28.76 9.65 -5.11
N THR A 384 -27.93 8.68 -5.42
CA THR A 384 -26.82 8.27 -4.54
C THR A 384 -25.82 9.39 -4.35
N ASN A 385 -25.45 10.08 -5.41
CA ASN A 385 -24.56 11.22 -5.35
C ASN A 385 -25.17 12.38 -4.54
N LYS A 386 -26.43 12.70 -4.75
CA LYS A 386 -27.15 13.74 -3.98
C LYS A 386 -27.29 13.41 -2.49
N ALA A 387 -27.52 12.15 -2.13
CA ALA A 387 -27.59 11.70 -0.74
C ALA A 387 -26.24 11.82 -0.02
N LEU A 388 -25.13 11.58 -0.73
CA LEU A 388 -23.78 11.73 -0.19
C LEU A 388 -23.37 13.21 -0.03
N GLU A 389 -23.90 14.10 -0.89
CA GLU A 389 -23.69 15.54 -0.79
C GLU A 389 -24.46 16.19 0.37
N ASN A 390 -25.63 15.62 0.75
CA ASN A 390 -26.49 16.12 1.84
C ASN A 390 -26.92 15.01 2.80
N PRO A 391 -26.06 14.56 3.72
CA PRO A 391 -26.41 13.46 4.65
C PRO A 391 -27.55 13.80 5.64
N ALA A 392 -27.92 15.07 5.79
CA ALA A 392 -28.98 15.52 6.69
C ALA A 392 -30.41 15.31 6.15
N THR A 393 -30.58 14.97 4.87
CA THR A 393 -31.94 14.81 4.27
C THR A 393 -32.44 13.37 4.26
N THR A 394 -31.69 12.40 4.77
CA THR A 394 -32.05 10.97 4.78
C THR A 394 -32.83 10.51 6.02
N GLU A 395 -33.06 11.36 7.02
CA GLU A 395 -33.80 10.97 8.23
C GLU A 395 -35.34 10.90 8.04
N ASP A 396 -35.91 11.47 6.97
CA ASP A 396 -37.36 11.55 6.78
C ASP A 396 -37.98 10.40 5.95
N ALA A 397 -37.19 9.47 5.42
CA ALA A 397 -37.71 8.35 4.61
C ALA A 397 -37.96 7.03 5.39
N GLY A 398 -37.70 7.00 6.69
CA GLY A 398 -37.73 5.80 7.54
C GLY A 398 -39.01 5.67 8.44
N ALA A 399 -39.93 6.59 8.42
CA ALA A 399 -41.16 6.52 9.23
C ALA A 399 -42.35 5.92 8.46
N ALA A 400 -42.20 4.66 8.03
CA ALA A 400 -43.37 3.87 7.61
C ALA A 400 -43.90 3.09 8.84
N THR A 401 -44.97 3.64 9.40
CA THR A 401 -46.00 3.04 10.24
C THR A 401 -45.92 1.52 10.43
N THR A 402 -45.47 1.10 11.60
CA THR A 402 -45.84 -0.17 12.20
C THR A 402 -47.22 -0.04 12.81
N GLU A 403 -48.27 -0.50 12.11
CA GLU A 403 -49.57 -0.77 12.73
C GLU A 403 -49.41 -1.97 13.69
N GLU A 404 -49.62 -1.71 14.99
CA GLU A 404 -49.78 -2.74 15.99
C GLU A 404 -51.09 -3.54 15.74
N PRO A 405 -51.07 -4.89 15.81
CA PRO A 405 -52.29 -5.68 15.72
C PRO A 405 -53.10 -5.55 17.01
N LYS A 406 -54.36 -5.14 16.86
CA LYS A 406 -55.37 -5.09 17.95
C LYS A 406 -55.58 -6.47 18.57
N PRO A 407 -55.71 -6.56 19.90
CA PRO A 407 -56.01 -7.82 20.58
C PRO A 407 -57.44 -8.28 20.29
N THR A 408 -57.59 -9.51 19.84
CA THR A 408 -58.89 -10.20 19.71
C THR A 408 -59.39 -10.60 21.09
N GLU A 409 -60.53 -10.01 21.50
CA GLU A 409 -61.37 -10.51 22.62
C GLU A 409 -61.83 -11.91 22.29
N LYS A 410 -61.61 -12.82 23.23
CA LYS A 410 -62.34 -14.11 23.28
C LYS A 410 -63.57 -13.98 24.14
N MET A 411 -64.69 -14.30 23.54
CA MET A 411 -65.89 -14.82 24.24
C MET A 411 -65.67 -16.27 24.65
#